data_a0956a040e034136ecbe62cd6c30ed74
#
_entry.id   a0956a040e034136ecbe62cd6c30ed74
#
_cell.length_a   1.000
_cell.length_b   1.000
_cell.length_c   1.000
_cell.angle_alpha   90.00
_cell.angle_beta   90.00
_cell.angle_gamma   90.00
#
_symmetry.space_group_name_H-M   'P 1'
#
loop_
_entity.id
_entity.type
_entity.pdbx_description
1 polymer ?
#
loop_
_entity_poly.entity_id
_entity_poly.type
_entity_poly.pdbx_seq_one_letter_code
_entity_poly.pdbx_strand_id
1 'polypeptide(L)'
;MAQYVIGVDFGSLSGRAVLADSRTGQIAAQKTVPYAHGVMTEGGPGWALHHPADYLDVLETAVPQVLRDALVSAEQVAAIGWDVTACTMLPVLADGTPLCMLPEYQKTPHAYMKLWKHLAAEGQARRMEAAVRQFAPQLLADYGGHVASQWMLPKMLQIAEEAPEVYQRADYLMEASDWLVLALTGCLVRSRCFAGFKNFYDPARGGYLPEPLLKGLHPLFEDLTAKMLRGEIAAPWECAGTLTPEWAGHLGLCAGTAVAAGLIDAHAGLPGSGVT
;
A
#
# COMPACT_ATOMS: atom_id res chain seq x y z
N MET A 1 -1.11 -29.85 10.71
CA MET A 1 -1.27 -28.50 11.30
C MET A 1 -0.42 -27.56 10.48
N ALA A 2 -0.93 -26.36 10.19
CA ALA A 2 -0.15 -25.35 9.49
C ALA A 2 1.12 -25.00 10.30
N GLN A 3 2.26 -24.94 9.61
CA GLN A 3 3.57 -24.79 10.23
C GLN A 3 4.36 -23.65 9.62
N TYR A 4 3.99 -23.20 8.43
CA TYR A 4 4.70 -22.19 7.67
C TYR A 4 3.89 -20.92 7.52
N VAL A 5 4.60 -19.82 7.31
CA VAL A 5 4.05 -18.52 6.92
C VAL A 5 4.85 -17.96 5.75
N ILE A 6 4.19 -17.15 4.93
CA ILE A 6 4.82 -16.47 3.81
C ILE A 6 4.89 -14.98 4.10
N GLY A 7 6.08 -14.39 4.02
CA GLY A 7 6.31 -12.96 3.97
C GLY A 7 6.71 -12.53 2.57
N VAL A 8 6.18 -11.39 2.10
CA VAL A 8 6.55 -10.82 0.79
C VAL A 8 7.00 -9.37 0.98
N ASP A 9 8.25 -9.09 0.61
CA ASP A 9 8.82 -7.74 0.61
C ASP A 9 8.66 -7.11 -0.78
N PHE A 10 7.97 -5.99 -0.87
CA PHE A 10 7.80 -5.19 -2.09
C PHE A 10 8.69 -3.95 -2.05
N GLY A 11 9.91 -4.11 -2.54
CA GLY A 11 10.90 -3.02 -2.61
C GLY A 11 10.72 -2.10 -3.82
N SER A 12 11.78 -1.34 -4.13
CA SER A 12 11.75 -0.37 -5.26
C SER A 12 12.10 -0.97 -6.63
N LEU A 13 12.74 -2.14 -6.69
CA LEU A 13 13.22 -2.74 -7.96
C LEU A 13 12.77 -4.19 -8.14
N SER A 14 12.30 -4.81 -7.08
CA SER A 14 11.91 -6.23 -7.06
C SER A 14 11.01 -6.49 -5.87
N GLY A 15 10.27 -7.60 -5.92
CA GLY A 15 9.66 -8.19 -4.75
C GLY A 15 10.30 -9.53 -4.39
N ARG A 16 10.17 -9.93 -3.13
CA ARG A 16 10.76 -11.16 -2.60
C ARG A 16 9.77 -11.89 -1.72
N ALA A 17 9.48 -13.16 -2.02
CA ALA A 17 8.77 -14.04 -1.11
C ALA A 17 9.75 -14.86 -0.26
N VAL A 18 9.41 -15.02 1.01
CA VAL A 18 10.13 -15.85 2.00
C VAL A 18 9.13 -16.80 2.63
N LEU A 19 9.42 -18.08 2.63
CA LEU A 19 8.69 -19.12 3.36
C LEU A 19 9.45 -19.44 4.64
N ALA A 20 8.83 -19.25 5.80
CA ALA A 20 9.46 -19.46 7.10
C ALA A 20 8.64 -20.43 7.98
N ASP A 21 9.34 -21.27 8.75
CA ASP A 21 8.73 -22.06 9.82
C ASP A 21 8.25 -21.09 10.93
N SER A 22 6.95 -21.11 11.22
CA SER A 22 6.31 -20.16 12.14
C SER A 22 6.71 -20.35 13.61
N ARG A 23 7.34 -21.46 13.97
CA ARG A 23 7.76 -21.77 15.35
C ARG A 23 9.21 -21.43 15.59
N THR A 24 10.05 -21.61 14.57
CA THR A 24 11.50 -21.44 14.71
C THR A 24 12.03 -20.17 14.07
N GLY A 25 11.26 -19.55 13.16
CA GLY A 25 11.69 -18.43 12.34
C GLY A 25 12.69 -18.82 11.23
N GLN A 26 12.98 -20.11 11.06
CA GLN A 26 13.90 -20.57 10.02
C GLN A 26 13.30 -20.40 8.64
N ILE A 27 14.08 -19.80 7.74
CA ILE A 27 13.74 -19.64 6.33
C ILE A 27 13.89 -20.99 5.63
N ALA A 28 12.78 -21.52 5.09
CA ALA A 28 12.77 -22.76 4.31
C ALA A 28 13.10 -22.53 2.83
N ALA A 29 12.62 -21.43 2.26
CA ALA A 29 12.90 -21.01 0.89
C ALA A 29 12.70 -19.51 0.71
N GLN A 30 13.33 -18.94 -0.33
CA GLN A 30 13.08 -17.56 -0.75
C GLN A 30 13.21 -17.40 -2.26
N LYS A 31 12.46 -16.45 -2.82
CA LYS A 31 12.49 -16.13 -4.25
C LYS A 31 12.36 -14.64 -4.47
N THR A 32 13.28 -14.05 -5.23
CA THR A 32 13.20 -12.66 -5.68
C THR A 32 12.78 -12.61 -7.14
N VAL A 33 11.89 -11.66 -7.46
CA VAL A 33 11.40 -11.38 -8.82
C VAL A 33 11.62 -9.90 -9.11
N PRO A 34 12.45 -9.54 -10.09
CA PRO A 34 12.60 -8.16 -10.53
C PRO A 34 11.31 -7.64 -11.16
N TYR A 35 11.01 -6.37 -10.98
CA TYR A 35 9.88 -5.73 -11.65
C TYR A 35 10.13 -5.57 -13.14
N ALA A 36 9.22 -6.03 -13.97
CA ALA A 36 9.34 -5.98 -15.42
C ALA A 36 9.35 -4.54 -15.96
N HIS A 37 8.53 -3.65 -15.37
CA HIS A 37 8.45 -2.24 -15.76
C HIS A 37 9.47 -1.37 -15.01
N GLY A 38 9.98 -1.86 -13.86
CA GLY A 38 10.90 -1.10 -13.03
C GLY A 38 10.30 0.21 -12.51
N VAL A 39 11.16 1.21 -12.28
CA VAL A 39 10.70 2.56 -11.87
C VAL A 39 10.45 3.41 -13.11
N MET A 40 9.21 3.75 -13.32
CA MET A 40 8.73 4.57 -14.43
C MET A 40 8.81 6.06 -14.05
N THR A 41 9.15 6.92 -15.03
CA THR A 41 9.32 8.37 -14.83
C THR A 41 8.47 9.21 -15.79
N GLU A 42 7.48 8.59 -16.41
CA GLU A 42 6.52 9.22 -17.31
C GLU A 42 5.69 10.26 -16.56
N GLY A 43 5.82 11.46 -16.77
CA GLY A 43 5.21 12.60 -16.05
C GLY A 43 6.23 13.71 -15.84
N GLY A 44 7.52 13.39 -15.94
CA GLY A 44 8.59 14.36 -15.93
C GLY A 44 9.48 14.35 -14.67
N PRO A 45 10.20 15.41 -14.42
CA PRO A 45 11.12 15.49 -13.29
C PRO A 45 10.45 15.28 -11.94
N GLY A 46 11.04 14.45 -11.09
CA GLY A 46 10.52 14.14 -9.76
C GLY A 46 9.42 13.07 -9.74
N TRP A 47 8.98 12.58 -10.91
CA TRP A 47 8.05 11.47 -10.97
C TRP A 47 8.77 10.14 -10.70
N ALA A 48 8.11 9.29 -9.95
CA ALA A 48 8.53 7.91 -9.71
C ALA A 48 7.28 7.06 -9.55
N LEU A 49 7.08 6.15 -10.52
CA LEU A 49 5.89 5.33 -10.61
C LEU A 49 6.26 3.85 -10.65
N HIS A 50 5.32 2.99 -10.23
CA HIS A 50 5.34 1.56 -10.52
C HIS A 50 4.09 1.14 -11.28
N HIS A 51 4.22 0.05 -12.02
CA HIS A 51 3.08 -0.65 -12.61
C HIS A 51 2.54 -1.66 -11.58
N PRO A 52 1.24 -1.60 -11.19
CA PRO A 52 0.67 -2.53 -10.20
C PRO A 52 0.79 -4.01 -10.58
N ALA A 53 0.78 -4.33 -11.88
CA ALA A 53 0.96 -5.70 -12.36
C ALA A 53 2.27 -6.33 -11.88
N ASP A 54 3.35 -5.55 -11.70
CA ASP A 54 4.62 -6.07 -11.21
C ASP A 54 4.50 -6.68 -9.80
N TYR A 55 3.61 -6.12 -8.97
CA TYR A 55 3.33 -6.64 -7.63
C TYR A 55 2.57 -7.96 -7.68
N LEU A 56 1.59 -8.06 -8.60
CA LEU A 56 0.83 -9.29 -8.81
C LEU A 56 1.74 -10.39 -9.40
N ASP A 57 2.59 -10.04 -10.37
CA ASP A 57 3.58 -10.96 -10.96
C ASP A 57 4.56 -11.52 -9.93
N VAL A 58 4.98 -10.68 -8.96
CA VAL A 58 5.81 -11.14 -7.82
C VAL A 58 5.08 -12.21 -7.03
N LEU A 59 3.81 -11.98 -6.68
CA LEU A 59 3.01 -12.93 -5.92
C LEU A 59 2.84 -14.24 -6.69
N GLU A 60 2.39 -14.18 -7.93
CA GLU A 60 2.12 -15.35 -8.78
C GLU A 60 3.37 -16.15 -9.14
N THR A 61 4.54 -15.49 -9.17
CA THR A 61 5.81 -16.16 -9.48
C THR A 61 6.51 -16.66 -8.23
N ALA A 62 6.69 -15.80 -7.22
CA ALA A 62 7.54 -16.09 -6.08
C ALA A 62 6.86 -17.04 -5.08
N VAL A 63 5.55 -16.85 -4.82
CA VAL A 63 4.84 -17.66 -3.80
C VAL A 63 4.77 -19.13 -4.20
N PRO A 64 4.32 -19.51 -5.41
CA PRO A 64 4.36 -20.92 -5.82
C PRO A 64 5.79 -21.49 -5.89
N GLN A 65 6.79 -20.63 -6.20
CA GLN A 65 8.18 -21.11 -6.29
C GLN A 65 8.74 -21.49 -4.92
N VAL A 66 8.52 -20.66 -3.88
CA VAL A 66 9.04 -21.02 -2.53
C VAL A 66 8.37 -22.26 -1.95
N LEU A 67 7.11 -22.54 -2.28
CA LEU A 67 6.42 -23.77 -1.90
C LEU A 67 7.08 -25.00 -2.56
N ARG A 68 7.35 -24.91 -3.87
CA ARG A 68 8.02 -26.00 -4.61
C ARG A 68 9.43 -26.25 -4.09
N ASP A 69 10.22 -25.19 -3.89
CA ASP A 69 11.61 -25.29 -3.46
C ASP A 69 11.75 -25.91 -2.06
N ALA A 70 10.79 -25.62 -1.18
CA ALA A 70 10.76 -26.17 0.18
C ALA A 70 10.01 -27.50 0.29
N LEU A 71 9.37 -27.98 -0.79
CA LEU A 71 8.50 -29.17 -0.79
C LEU A 71 7.37 -29.07 0.25
N VAL A 72 6.81 -27.86 0.41
CA VAL A 72 5.71 -27.55 1.36
C VAL A 72 4.39 -27.52 0.61
N SER A 73 3.37 -28.19 1.15
CA SER A 73 2.02 -28.18 0.57
C SER A 73 1.20 -26.97 1.07
N ALA A 74 0.16 -26.61 0.30
CA ALA A 74 -0.71 -25.47 0.62
C ALA A 74 -1.30 -25.53 2.04
N GLU A 75 -1.69 -26.75 2.49
CA GLU A 75 -2.32 -26.98 3.79
C GLU A 75 -1.37 -26.73 4.98
N GLN A 76 -0.07 -26.66 4.71
CA GLN A 76 0.94 -26.37 5.72
C GLN A 76 1.19 -24.88 5.91
N VAL A 77 0.61 -24.01 5.07
CA VAL A 77 0.74 -22.54 5.16
C VAL A 77 -0.42 -21.96 5.95
N ALA A 78 -0.12 -21.30 7.06
CA ALA A 78 -1.12 -20.68 7.94
C ALA A 78 -1.58 -19.31 7.42
N ALA A 79 -0.64 -18.51 6.93
CA ALA A 79 -0.90 -17.11 6.57
C ALA A 79 0.11 -16.59 5.56
N ILE A 80 -0.30 -15.54 4.85
CA ILE A 80 0.55 -14.68 4.04
C ILE A 80 0.44 -13.24 4.54
N GLY A 81 1.57 -12.52 4.53
CA GLY A 81 1.64 -11.10 4.83
C GLY A 81 2.76 -10.46 4.02
N TRP A 82 2.83 -9.15 4.06
CA TRP A 82 3.83 -8.40 3.29
C TRP A 82 4.26 -7.11 3.99
N ASP A 83 5.37 -6.61 3.53
CA ASP A 83 5.74 -5.22 3.70
C ASP A 83 5.87 -4.52 2.35
N VAL A 84 5.67 -3.21 2.37
CA VAL A 84 5.72 -2.33 1.20
C VAL A 84 6.38 -1.01 1.60
N THR A 85 7.04 -0.36 0.65
CA THR A 85 7.54 1.00 0.84
C THR A 85 6.43 1.97 1.25
N ALA A 86 6.65 2.75 2.30
CA ALA A 86 5.67 3.71 2.82
C ALA A 86 5.21 4.73 1.77
N CYS A 87 3.99 5.21 1.90
CA CYS A 87 3.43 6.24 1.02
C CYS A 87 3.43 5.86 -0.47
N THR A 88 3.53 4.59 -0.82
CA THR A 88 3.34 4.10 -2.19
C THR A 88 1.85 3.90 -2.42
N MET A 89 1.25 4.72 -3.29
CA MET A 89 -0.20 4.82 -3.41
C MET A 89 -0.69 4.80 -4.87
N LEU A 90 -1.92 4.32 -5.06
CA LEU A 90 -2.54 4.22 -6.38
C LEU A 90 -4.06 4.48 -6.33
N PRO A 91 -4.64 4.99 -7.46
CA PRO A 91 -6.09 5.07 -7.64
C PRO A 91 -6.65 3.74 -8.12
N VAL A 92 -7.74 3.28 -7.49
CA VAL A 92 -8.40 2.01 -7.81
C VAL A 92 -9.92 2.14 -7.85
N LEU A 93 -10.58 1.19 -8.51
CA LEU A 93 -12.02 0.99 -8.46
C LEU A 93 -12.43 0.28 -7.17
N ALA A 94 -13.73 0.21 -6.92
CA ALA A 94 -14.31 -0.45 -5.74
C ALA A 94 -13.96 -1.94 -5.61
N ASP A 95 -13.73 -2.61 -6.73
CA ASP A 95 -13.31 -4.01 -6.80
C ASP A 95 -11.79 -4.21 -6.67
N GLY A 96 -11.03 -3.11 -6.48
CA GLY A 96 -9.58 -3.15 -6.38
C GLY A 96 -8.84 -3.05 -7.72
N THR A 97 -9.53 -2.89 -8.86
CA THR A 97 -8.87 -2.73 -10.17
C THR A 97 -8.12 -1.40 -10.22
N PRO A 98 -6.77 -1.39 -10.42
CA PRO A 98 -6.00 -0.16 -10.60
C PRO A 98 -6.40 0.58 -11.87
N LEU A 99 -6.57 1.91 -11.80
CA LEU A 99 -7.05 2.67 -12.95
C LEU A 99 -6.12 2.56 -14.17
N CYS A 100 -4.80 2.51 -13.98
CA CYS A 100 -3.84 2.34 -15.08
C CYS A 100 -4.01 1.02 -15.86
N MET A 101 -4.71 0.03 -15.31
CA MET A 101 -5.01 -1.23 -16.00
C MET A 101 -6.23 -1.12 -16.94
N LEU A 102 -7.01 -0.03 -16.83
CA LEU A 102 -8.11 0.25 -17.74
C LEU A 102 -7.57 0.86 -19.05
N PRO A 103 -8.08 0.45 -20.23
CA PRO A 103 -7.56 0.90 -21.53
C PRO A 103 -7.48 2.42 -21.67
N GLU A 104 -8.47 3.15 -21.15
CA GLU A 104 -8.55 4.60 -21.23
C GLU A 104 -7.51 5.35 -20.38
N TYR A 105 -6.93 4.69 -19.36
CA TYR A 105 -5.97 5.31 -18.43
C TYR A 105 -4.52 4.82 -18.60
N GLN A 106 -4.25 3.89 -19.51
CA GLN A 106 -2.90 3.33 -19.72
C GLN A 106 -1.83 4.38 -20.08
N LYS A 107 -2.24 5.52 -20.65
CA LYS A 107 -1.35 6.63 -21.01
C LYS A 107 -1.41 7.80 -20.02
N THR A 108 -2.08 7.64 -18.88
CA THR A 108 -2.30 8.68 -17.89
C THR A 108 -1.38 8.44 -16.68
N PRO A 109 -0.26 9.17 -16.52
CA PRO A 109 0.70 8.93 -15.43
C PRO A 109 0.09 8.98 -14.03
N HIS A 110 -0.92 9.84 -13.83
CA HIS A 110 -1.63 9.94 -12.54
C HIS A 110 -2.44 8.69 -12.17
N ALA A 111 -2.74 7.81 -13.12
CA ALA A 111 -3.45 6.55 -12.88
C ALA A 111 -2.55 5.42 -12.34
N TYR A 112 -1.23 5.62 -12.42
CA TYR A 112 -0.23 4.65 -11.95
C TYR A 112 0.08 4.80 -10.46
N MET A 113 0.73 3.79 -9.91
CA MET A 113 1.18 3.76 -8.51
C MET A 113 2.31 4.78 -8.31
N LYS A 114 2.11 5.79 -7.45
CA LYS A 114 3.12 6.79 -7.08
C LYS A 114 3.96 6.28 -5.91
N LEU A 115 5.28 6.16 -6.13
CA LEU A 115 6.22 5.61 -5.14
C LEU A 115 6.48 6.55 -3.96
N TRP A 116 7.10 6.00 -2.91
CA TRP A 116 7.64 6.72 -1.76
C TRP A 116 8.61 7.84 -2.15
N LYS A 117 9.35 7.69 -3.25
CA LYS A 117 10.32 8.67 -3.79
C LYS A 117 9.76 9.58 -4.88
N HIS A 118 8.42 9.63 -5.05
CA HIS A 118 7.77 10.58 -5.95
C HIS A 118 7.82 11.99 -5.35
N LEU A 119 8.54 12.91 -6.00
CA LEU A 119 8.81 14.27 -5.51
C LEU A 119 7.96 15.35 -6.21
N ALA A 120 7.25 15.00 -7.27
CA ALA A 120 6.53 15.97 -8.11
C ALA A 120 5.35 16.67 -7.41
N ALA A 121 4.93 16.22 -6.21
CA ALA A 121 3.88 16.84 -5.40
C ALA A 121 4.38 17.93 -4.41
N GLU A 122 5.52 18.55 -4.69
CA GLU A 122 6.16 19.53 -3.78
C GLU A 122 5.30 20.79 -3.55
N GLY A 123 4.66 21.30 -4.60
CA GLY A 123 3.75 22.45 -4.49
C GLY A 123 2.55 22.15 -3.60
N GLN A 124 1.99 20.97 -3.73
CA GLN A 124 0.89 20.45 -2.93
C GLN A 124 1.30 20.27 -1.46
N ALA A 125 2.49 19.70 -1.23
CA ALA A 125 3.02 19.52 0.12
C ALA A 125 3.17 20.84 0.87
N ARG A 126 3.71 21.87 0.22
CA ARG A 126 3.85 23.23 0.82
C ARG A 126 2.50 23.84 1.20
N ARG A 127 1.49 23.72 0.33
CA ARG A 127 0.14 24.23 0.64
C ARG A 127 -0.50 23.47 1.79
N MET A 128 -0.36 22.16 1.80
CA MET A 128 -0.85 21.30 2.88
C MET A 128 -0.16 21.64 4.21
N GLU A 129 1.17 21.82 4.21
CA GLU A 129 1.91 22.22 5.40
C GLU A 129 1.41 23.56 5.95
N ALA A 130 1.21 24.55 5.08
CA ALA A 130 0.69 25.85 5.48
C ALA A 130 -0.70 25.74 6.11
N ALA A 131 -1.60 24.94 5.52
CA ALA A 131 -2.93 24.69 6.06
C ALA A 131 -2.89 23.96 7.41
N VAL A 132 -2.11 22.86 7.52
CA VAL A 132 -1.98 22.13 8.80
C VAL A 132 -1.35 23.03 9.87
N ARG A 133 -0.34 23.84 9.53
CA ARG A 133 0.31 24.79 10.45
C ARG A 133 -0.68 25.83 10.99
N GLN A 134 -1.60 26.27 10.16
CA GLN A 134 -2.63 27.23 10.55
C GLN A 134 -3.72 26.61 11.44
N PHE A 135 -4.22 25.43 11.10
CA PHE A 135 -5.39 24.82 11.73
C PHE A 135 -5.09 23.82 12.84
N ALA A 136 -3.93 23.14 12.78
CA ALA A 136 -3.57 22.07 13.70
C ALA A 136 -2.04 21.96 13.87
N PRO A 137 -1.34 23.02 14.36
CA PRO A 137 0.12 23.06 14.43
C PRO A 137 0.74 21.94 15.27
N GLN A 138 0.03 21.45 16.29
CA GLN A 138 0.49 20.32 17.10
C GLN A 138 0.53 19.00 16.32
N LEU A 139 -0.36 18.79 15.35
CA LEU A 139 -0.29 17.62 14.46
C LEU A 139 0.98 17.66 13.63
N LEU A 140 1.35 18.82 13.12
CA LEU A 140 2.57 18.98 12.34
C LEU A 140 3.83 18.68 13.18
N ALA A 141 3.83 19.09 14.47
CA ALA A 141 4.95 18.81 15.37
C ALA A 141 5.18 17.31 15.57
N ASP A 142 4.13 16.50 15.66
CA ASP A 142 4.23 15.05 15.80
C ASP A 142 4.88 14.37 14.55
N TYR A 143 4.83 15.05 13.40
CA TYR A 143 5.43 14.59 12.14
C TYR A 143 6.74 15.33 11.79
N GLY A 144 7.41 15.91 12.79
CA GLY A 144 8.70 16.61 12.62
C GLY A 144 8.59 18.03 12.08
N GLY A 145 7.41 18.65 12.16
CA GLY A 145 7.18 20.04 11.78
C GLY A 145 7.06 20.31 10.28
N HIS A 146 6.96 19.27 9.46
CA HIS A 146 7.06 19.35 8.00
C HIS A 146 6.12 18.38 7.30
N VAL A 147 5.67 18.73 6.08
CA VAL A 147 4.92 17.86 5.15
C VAL A 147 5.75 17.69 3.89
N ALA A 148 6.12 16.46 3.57
CA ALA A 148 6.93 16.16 2.41
C ALA A 148 6.09 15.71 1.20
N SER A 149 6.58 16.01 -0.01
CA SER A 149 5.95 15.63 -1.29
C SER A 149 5.77 14.13 -1.47
N GLN A 150 6.59 13.32 -0.78
CA GLN A 150 6.50 11.86 -0.81
C GLN A 150 5.28 11.30 -0.07
N TRP A 151 4.60 12.08 0.77
CA TRP A 151 3.46 11.60 1.55
C TRP A 151 2.22 11.37 0.68
N MET A 152 1.33 10.53 1.16
CA MET A 152 0.14 10.13 0.40
C MET A 152 -0.79 11.32 0.10
N LEU A 153 -1.12 12.14 1.11
CA LEU A 153 -2.07 13.26 0.94
C LEU A 153 -1.61 14.33 -0.07
N PRO A 154 -0.33 14.79 -0.11
CA PRO A 154 0.16 15.64 -1.19
C PRO A 154 0.01 15.04 -2.58
N LYS A 155 0.23 13.73 -2.73
CA LYS A 155 0.03 13.03 -4.01
C LYS A 155 -1.43 12.92 -4.41
N MET A 156 -2.35 12.73 -3.44
CA MET A 156 -3.79 12.79 -3.68
C MET A 156 -4.21 14.19 -4.14
N LEU A 157 -3.67 15.25 -3.50
CA LEU A 157 -3.93 16.63 -3.91
C LEU A 157 -3.39 16.90 -5.31
N GLN A 158 -2.21 16.38 -5.65
CA GLN A 158 -1.66 16.46 -6.99
C GLN A 158 -2.59 15.80 -8.02
N ILE A 159 -3.13 14.61 -7.73
CA ILE A 159 -4.09 13.95 -8.63
C ILE A 159 -5.35 14.78 -8.79
N ALA A 160 -5.91 15.34 -7.70
CA ALA A 160 -7.12 16.16 -7.76
C ALA A 160 -6.93 17.43 -8.60
N GLU A 161 -5.75 18.04 -8.59
CA GLU A 161 -5.45 19.27 -9.31
C GLU A 161 -5.04 19.07 -10.77
N GLU A 162 -4.20 18.05 -11.03
CA GLU A 162 -3.56 17.85 -12.33
C GLU A 162 -4.31 16.83 -13.21
N ALA A 163 -5.10 15.93 -12.59
CA ALA A 163 -5.91 14.92 -13.26
C ALA A 163 -7.24 14.67 -12.51
N PRO A 164 -8.13 15.69 -12.44
CA PRO A 164 -9.39 15.60 -11.70
C PRO A 164 -10.28 14.45 -12.18
N GLU A 165 -10.19 14.04 -13.45
CA GLU A 165 -10.90 12.90 -14.00
C GLU A 165 -10.42 11.56 -13.39
N VAL A 166 -9.13 11.43 -13.08
CA VAL A 166 -8.57 10.26 -12.38
C VAL A 166 -9.08 10.23 -10.94
N TYR A 167 -9.05 11.39 -10.25
CA TYR A 167 -9.56 11.50 -8.89
C TYR A 167 -11.05 11.15 -8.80
N GLN A 168 -11.86 11.67 -9.71
CA GLN A 168 -13.31 11.43 -9.74
C GLN A 168 -13.66 9.99 -10.13
N ARG A 169 -12.87 9.37 -11.02
CA ARG A 169 -13.09 7.98 -11.46
C ARG A 169 -12.71 6.96 -10.41
N ALA A 170 -11.71 7.27 -9.58
CA ALA A 170 -11.28 6.39 -8.50
C ALA A 170 -12.36 6.27 -7.42
N ASP A 171 -12.68 5.04 -7.03
CA ASP A 171 -13.46 4.79 -5.83
C ASP A 171 -12.58 4.93 -4.58
N TYR A 172 -11.31 4.53 -4.69
CA TYR A 172 -10.33 4.67 -3.61
C TYR A 172 -8.98 5.18 -4.12
N LEU A 173 -8.30 5.98 -3.28
CA LEU A 173 -6.87 6.24 -3.35
C LEU A 173 -6.24 5.49 -2.17
N MET A 174 -5.43 4.46 -2.45
CA MET A 174 -4.97 3.51 -1.43
C MET A 174 -3.45 3.45 -1.36
N GLU A 175 -2.93 3.15 -0.18
CA GLU A 175 -1.58 2.60 -0.05
C GLU A 175 -1.51 1.25 -0.78
N ALA A 176 -0.37 0.94 -1.38
CA ALA A 176 -0.21 -0.31 -2.14
C ALA A 176 -0.42 -1.56 -1.27
N SER A 177 -0.05 -1.49 0.01
CA SER A 177 -0.32 -2.58 0.97
C SER A 177 -1.81 -2.83 1.15
N ASP A 178 -2.61 -1.77 1.35
CA ASP A 178 -4.06 -1.87 1.53
C ASP A 178 -4.75 -2.35 0.25
N TRP A 179 -4.23 -1.91 -0.92
CA TRP A 179 -4.70 -2.39 -2.21
C TRP A 179 -4.50 -3.90 -2.37
N LEU A 180 -3.34 -4.44 -1.96
CA LEU A 180 -3.09 -5.87 -2.01
C LEU A 180 -4.10 -6.64 -1.14
N VAL A 181 -4.43 -6.12 0.07
CA VAL A 181 -5.50 -6.72 0.90
C VAL A 181 -6.81 -6.76 0.12
N LEU A 182 -7.25 -5.63 -0.42
CA LEU A 182 -8.51 -5.56 -1.18
C LEU A 182 -8.50 -6.51 -2.39
N ALA A 183 -7.43 -6.51 -3.18
CA ALA A 183 -7.31 -7.33 -4.38
C ALA A 183 -7.35 -8.84 -4.06
N LEU A 184 -6.65 -9.28 -3.01
CA LEU A 184 -6.51 -10.70 -2.71
C LEU A 184 -7.66 -11.27 -1.89
N THR A 185 -8.36 -10.43 -1.11
CA THR A 185 -9.38 -10.87 -0.15
C THR A 185 -10.78 -10.33 -0.46
N GLY A 186 -10.90 -9.26 -1.23
CA GLY A 186 -12.14 -8.50 -1.39
C GLY A 186 -12.51 -7.65 -0.16
N CYS A 187 -11.69 -7.62 0.88
CA CYS A 187 -11.95 -6.88 2.12
C CYS A 187 -11.33 -5.48 2.08
N LEU A 188 -12.12 -4.45 2.37
CA LEU A 188 -11.65 -3.07 2.46
C LEU A 188 -11.08 -2.82 3.87
N VAL A 189 -9.85 -3.25 4.09
CA VAL A 189 -9.12 -3.08 5.35
C VAL A 189 -7.85 -2.29 5.08
N ARG A 190 -7.54 -1.33 5.97
CA ARG A 190 -6.33 -0.51 5.90
C ARG A 190 -5.43 -0.80 7.10
N SER A 191 -4.13 -0.89 6.86
CA SER A 191 -3.17 -1.07 7.93
C SER A 191 -3.00 0.22 8.73
N ARG A 192 -3.12 0.11 10.07
CA ARG A 192 -2.82 1.22 11.00
C ARG A 192 -1.39 1.72 10.85
N CYS A 193 -0.47 0.85 10.45
CA CYS A 193 0.92 1.21 10.21
C CYS A 193 1.04 2.28 9.12
N PHE A 194 0.34 2.10 7.99
CA PHE A 194 0.33 3.06 6.89
C PHE A 194 -0.54 4.28 7.20
N ALA A 195 -1.73 4.08 7.75
CA ALA A 195 -2.66 5.17 8.09
C ALA A 195 -2.04 6.16 9.09
N GLY A 196 -1.34 5.67 10.11
CA GLY A 196 -0.67 6.50 11.11
C GLY A 196 0.64 7.11 10.63
N PHE A 197 1.32 6.46 9.67
CA PHE A 197 2.60 6.93 9.17
C PHE A 197 2.42 7.95 8.04
N LYS A 198 2.54 9.23 8.34
CA LYS A 198 2.50 10.34 7.36
C LYS A 198 1.13 10.58 6.66
N ASN A 199 0.04 9.93 7.13
CA ASN A 199 -1.33 10.18 6.65
C ASN A 199 -2.21 10.88 7.70
N PHE A 200 -1.61 11.30 8.81
CA PHE A 200 -2.28 12.03 9.90
C PHE A 200 -3.44 11.25 10.57
N TYR A 201 -3.45 9.94 10.48
CA TYR A 201 -4.44 9.14 11.20
C TYR A 201 -4.04 9.01 12.68
N ASP A 202 -4.90 9.49 13.57
CA ASP A 202 -4.75 9.34 15.01
C ASP A 202 -6.14 9.05 15.63
N PRO A 203 -6.41 7.83 16.09
CA PRO A 203 -7.68 7.48 16.68
C PRO A 203 -8.00 8.30 17.94
N ALA A 204 -7.00 8.77 18.69
CA ALA A 204 -7.19 9.61 19.86
C ALA A 204 -7.70 11.01 19.50
N ARG A 205 -7.52 11.44 18.24
CA ARG A 205 -7.98 12.72 17.71
C ARG A 205 -9.17 12.59 16.76
N GLY A 206 -9.81 11.44 16.70
CA GLY A 206 -10.99 11.21 15.87
C GLY A 206 -10.70 10.75 14.44
N GLY A 207 -9.48 10.33 14.15
CA GLY A 207 -9.11 9.74 12.85
C GLY A 207 -8.16 10.61 12.02
N TYR A 208 -8.52 10.87 10.76
CA TYR A 208 -7.71 11.67 9.82
C TYR A 208 -7.84 13.18 10.04
N LEU A 209 -7.19 13.98 9.18
CA LEU A 209 -7.33 15.45 9.21
C LEU A 209 -8.80 15.87 9.14
N PRO A 210 -9.18 16.96 9.86
CA PRO A 210 -10.56 17.45 9.85
C PRO A 210 -11.06 17.82 8.45
N GLU A 211 -12.28 17.43 8.11
CA GLU A 211 -12.91 17.76 6.82
C GLU A 211 -12.84 19.24 6.43
N PRO A 212 -13.06 20.23 7.35
CA PRO A 212 -12.95 21.63 6.97
C PRO A 212 -11.56 22.02 6.45
N LEU A 213 -10.49 21.39 6.98
CA LEU A 213 -9.13 21.60 6.48
C LEU A 213 -8.96 20.98 5.08
N LEU A 214 -9.45 19.76 4.91
CA LEU A 214 -9.38 19.06 3.61
C LEU A 214 -10.15 19.81 2.52
N LYS A 215 -11.37 20.26 2.81
CA LYS A 215 -12.18 21.11 1.91
C LYS A 215 -11.48 22.42 1.54
N GLY A 216 -10.78 23.03 2.50
CA GLY A 216 -10.01 24.25 2.27
C GLY A 216 -8.81 24.07 1.34
N LEU A 217 -8.29 22.84 1.21
CA LEU A 217 -7.19 22.52 0.28
C LEU A 217 -7.67 22.40 -1.17
N HIS A 218 -8.77 21.69 -1.39
CA HIS A 218 -9.34 21.50 -2.73
C HIS A 218 -10.81 21.10 -2.67
N PRO A 219 -11.69 21.60 -3.57
CA PRO A 219 -13.12 21.26 -3.58
C PRO A 219 -13.40 19.75 -3.66
N LEU A 220 -12.62 18.98 -4.45
CA LEU A 220 -12.76 17.53 -4.55
C LEU A 220 -12.40 16.80 -3.25
N PHE A 221 -11.78 17.45 -2.28
CA PHE A 221 -11.48 16.87 -0.97
C PHE A 221 -12.66 16.92 0.00
N GLU A 222 -13.81 17.42 -0.44
CA GLU A 222 -15.03 17.45 0.39
C GLU A 222 -15.41 16.08 0.93
N ASP A 223 -15.24 15.04 0.14
CA ASP A 223 -15.58 13.65 0.48
C ASP A 223 -14.34 12.74 0.66
N LEU A 224 -13.13 13.32 0.72
CA LEU A 224 -11.89 12.55 0.73
C LEU A 224 -11.88 11.48 1.84
N THR A 225 -12.23 11.86 3.08
CA THR A 225 -12.22 10.93 4.21
C THR A 225 -13.28 9.83 4.03
N ALA A 226 -14.49 10.21 3.63
CA ALA A 226 -15.57 9.26 3.45
C ALA A 226 -15.37 8.32 2.26
N LYS A 227 -14.74 8.82 1.18
CA LYS A 227 -14.60 8.09 -0.09
C LYS A 227 -13.23 7.44 -0.23
N MET A 228 -12.14 8.19 0.01
CA MET A 228 -10.77 7.78 -0.33
C MET A 228 -10.02 7.14 0.84
N LEU A 229 -10.31 7.54 2.08
CA LEU A 229 -9.69 7.00 3.29
C LEU A 229 -10.59 6.00 4.02
N ARG A 230 -11.66 5.57 3.39
CA ARG A 230 -12.63 4.61 3.91
C ARG A 230 -11.98 3.23 4.11
N GLY A 231 -12.52 2.47 5.04
CA GLY A 231 -12.14 1.09 5.35
C GLY A 231 -11.99 0.86 6.86
N GLU A 232 -11.98 -0.37 7.26
CA GLU A 232 -11.62 -0.78 8.61
C GLU A 232 -10.12 -0.55 8.82
N ILE A 233 -9.73 -0.13 10.02
CA ILE A 233 -8.32 0.05 10.38
C ILE A 233 -7.88 -1.10 11.27
N ALA A 234 -6.99 -1.96 10.76
CA ALA A 234 -6.43 -3.11 11.46
C ALA A 234 -4.97 -2.88 11.87
N ALA A 235 -4.52 -3.52 12.94
CA ALA A 235 -3.10 -3.57 13.27
C ALA A 235 -2.35 -4.43 12.24
N PRO A 236 -1.04 -4.17 11.98
CA PRO A 236 -0.30 -4.88 10.94
C PRO A 236 -0.30 -6.41 11.08
N TRP A 237 -0.39 -6.92 12.30
CA TRP A 237 -0.39 -8.34 12.63
C TRP A 237 -1.80 -8.95 12.71
N GLU A 238 -2.84 -8.16 12.53
CA GLU A 238 -4.22 -8.64 12.51
C GLU A 238 -4.56 -9.23 11.14
N CYS A 239 -5.49 -10.18 11.15
CA CYS A 239 -6.03 -10.76 9.93
C CYS A 239 -6.95 -9.73 9.26
N ALA A 240 -6.56 -9.28 8.07
CA ALA A 240 -7.33 -8.33 7.27
C ALA A 240 -8.36 -9.03 6.35
N GLY A 241 -8.30 -10.33 6.25
CA GLY A 241 -9.18 -11.16 5.42
C GLY A 241 -8.54 -12.51 5.12
N THR A 242 -9.14 -13.22 4.19
CA THR A 242 -8.61 -14.50 3.73
C THR A 242 -8.56 -14.54 2.22
N LEU A 243 -7.62 -15.30 1.65
CA LEU A 243 -7.49 -15.45 0.20
C LEU A 243 -8.81 -15.94 -0.41
N THR A 244 -9.23 -15.25 -1.48
CA THR A 244 -10.31 -15.73 -2.33
C THR A 244 -9.92 -17.05 -3.01
N PRO A 245 -10.89 -17.87 -3.47
CA PRO A 245 -10.57 -19.10 -4.23
C PRO A 245 -9.72 -18.83 -5.48
N GLU A 246 -9.94 -17.71 -6.16
CA GLU A 246 -9.19 -17.29 -7.33
C GLU A 246 -7.71 -17.06 -6.97
N TRP A 247 -7.44 -16.16 -6.01
CA TRP A 247 -6.07 -15.87 -5.59
C TRP A 247 -5.37 -17.05 -4.93
N ALA A 248 -6.10 -17.87 -4.19
CA ALA A 248 -5.54 -19.13 -3.67
C ALA A 248 -5.05 -20.05 -4.81
N GLY A 249 -5.81 -20.13 -5.91
CA GLY A 249 -5.41 -20.86 -7.12
C GLY A 249 -4.16 -20.29 -7.78
N HIS A 250 -4.07 -18.97 -7.95
CA HIS A 250 -2.89 -18.28 -8.51
C HIS A 250 -1.63 -18.52 -7.67
N LEU A 251 -1.77 -18.49 -6.34
CA LEU A 251 -0.64 -18.60 -5.41
C LEU A 251 -0.27 -20.05 -5.05
N GLY A 252 -1.08 -21.03 -5.44
CA GLY A 252 -0.91 -22.42 -5.02
C GLY A 252 -1.11 -22.63 -3.52
N LEU A 253 -2.02 -21.84 -2.91
CA LEU A 253 -2.40 -21.88 -1.50
C LEU A 253 -3.84 -22.37 -1.32
N CYS A 254 -4.28 -22.57 -0.09
CA CYS A 254 -5.66 -22.91 0.21
C CYS A 254 -6.55 -21.65 0.19
N ALA A 255 -7.76 -21.77 -0.37
CA ALA A 255 -8.80 -20.78 -0.14
C ALA A 255 -9.04 -20.64 1.37
N GLY A 256 -9.14 -19.40 1.84
CA GLY A 256 -9.27 -19.15 3.28
C GLY A 256 -7.94 -19.01 4.03
N THR A 257 -6.77 -19.13 3.37
CA THR A 257 -5.48 -18.77 3.99
C THR A 257 -5.54 -17.32 4.48
N ALA A 258 -5.15 -17.10 5.75
CA ALA A 258 -5.21 -15.79 6.37
C ALA A 258 -4.27 -14.79 5.69
N VAL A 259 -4.72 -13.54 5.55
CA VAL A 259 -3.97 -12.41 5.00
C VAL A 259 -3.79 -11.35 6.08
N ALA A 260 -2.54 -10.94 6.34
CA ALA A 260 -2.24 -9.88 7.31
C ALA A 260 -2.50 -8.48 6.70
N ALA A 261 -2.72 -7.48 7.57
CA ALA A 261 -2.96 -6.10 7.12
C ALA A 261 -1.72 -5.40 6.53
N GLY A 262 -0.53 -5.98 6.67
CA GLY A 262 0.71 -5.50 6.09
C GLY A 262 1.44 -4.43 6.91
N LEU A 263 2.73 -4.27 6.61
CA LEU A 263 3.68 -3.40 7.30
C LEU A 263 4.41 -2.47 6.33
N ILE A 264 4.95 -1.38 6.85
CA ILE A 264 5.97 -0.59 6.16
C ILE A 264 7.32 -1.34 6.24
N ASP A 265 8.07 -1.40 5.13
CA ASP A 265 9.35 -2.08 4.99
C ASP A 265 10.36 -1.71 6.10
N ALA A 266 10.52 -0.42 6.36
CA ALA A 266 11.39 0.08 7.44
C ALA A 266 10.93 -0.40 8.83
N HIS A 267 9.63 -0.54 9.06
CA HIS A 267 9.08 -1.04 10.33
C HIS A 267 9.22 -2.57 10.45
N ALA A 268 9.12 -3.31 9.33
CA ALA A 268 9.39 -4.75 9.31
C ALA A 268 10.86 -5.05 9.60
N GLY A 269 11.77 -4.19 9.14
CA GLY A 269 13.20 -4.33 9.33
C GLY A 269 13.65 -4.27 10.81
N LEU A 270 12.93 -3.53 11.67
CA LEU A 270 13.30 -3.41 13.10
C LEU A 270 13.24 -4.76 13.83
N PRO A 271 12.10 -5.46 13.93
CA PRO A 271 12.04 -6.76 14.58
C PRO A 271 12.86 -7.81 13.82
N GLY A 272 12.94 -7.72 12.48
CA GLY A 272 13.78 -8.59 11.66
C GLY A 272 15.28 -8.49 11.97
N SER A 273 15.73 -7.33 12.50
CA SER A 273 17.11 -7.08 12.95
C SER A 273 17.32 -7.43 14.43
N GLY A 274 16.30 -7.95 15.13
CA GLY A 274 16.37 -8.28 16.55
C GLY A 274 16.29 -7.06 17.47
N VAL A 275 15.86 -5.91 16.97
CA VAL A 275 15.57 -4.71 17.78
C VAL A 275 14.18 -4.88 18.39
N THR A 276 14.10 -4.87 19.73
CA THR A 276 12.86 -5.02 20.50
C THR A 276 12.58 -3.81 21.36
#